data_6b76b8a9dfd9158f8c31448b6fcf1320
#
_entry.id   6b76b8a9dfd9158f8c31448b6fcf1320
#
_cell.length_a   1.000
_cell.length_b   1.000
_cell.length_c   1.000
_cell.angle_alpha   90.00
_cell.angle_beta   90.00
_cell.angle_gamma   90.00
#
_symmetry.space_group_name_H-M   'P 1'
#
loop_
_entity.id
_entity.type
_entity.pdbx_description
1 polymer ?
#
loop_
_entity_poly.entity_id
_entity_poly.type
_entity_poly.pdbx_seq_one_letter_code
_entity_poly.pdbx_strand_id
1 'polypeptide(L)'
;MNETGAGTGAGAGGGRTGGPGRAPLRTADVARESGYSPQQVRDLERLGVIPPAARAANGYRSYAPVHVLALRAYRGLAAAVGPVEARSTLAELRTGTVEAAAAAIGAVHVRLARERDEALRAQRALRAVQEEGKAPGSGGGGGTEEEKDSMTITELASALGVRSSTLRFWEQEGLVAPERVTSLRARRYGLPAIRAARIVAALRGGGHGIPEVRAVMDSLTRLEGPEETRRLLRRRLDGIAGRTVALLRAGSDLAAVVTSAGAPADLRDQAPGDVP
;
A
#
# COMPACT_ATOMS: atom_id res chain seq x y z
N MET A 1 -73.64 -56.02 13.06
CA MET A 1 -72.93 -56.45 14.25
C MET A 1 -71.52 -55.88 14.19
N ASN A 2 -71.25 -55.02 15.14
CA ASN A 2 -70.01 -54.64 15.76
C ASN A 2 -69.00 -53.87 14.82
N GLU A 3 -68.97 -52.57 14.98
CA GLU A 3 -68.28 -51.80 16.04
C GLU A 3 -66.79 -52.03 16.02
N THR A 4 -65.99 -50.99 15.88
CA THR A 4 -65.34 -50.05 16.77
C THR A 4 -63.92 -49.89 16.16
N GLY A 5 -63.26 -48.81 16.07
CA GLY A 5 -63.16 -47.67 16.88
C GLY A 5 -62.08 -46.73 16.35
N ALA A 6 -62.23 -45.53 16.71
CA ALA A 6 -61.43 -44.36 16.37
C ALA A 6 -60.02 -44.41 16.91
N GLY A 7 -59.08 -43.76 16.22
CA GLY A 7 -57.73 -43.48 16.68
C GLY A 7 -57.20 -42.23 16.00
N THR A 8 -57.66 -41.08 16.48
CA THR A 8 -57.16 -39.76 16.11
C THR A 8 -55.75 -39.54 16.71
N GLY A 9 -54.74 -39.44 15.86
CA GLY A 9 -53.41 -39.03 16.24
C GLY A 9 -52.99 -37.78 15.46
N ALA A 10 -53.37 -36.62 15.98
CA ALA A 10 -52.86 -35.36 15.47
C ALA A 10 -51.39 -35.17 15.85
N GLY A 11 -50.53 -35.46 14.92
CA GLY A 11 -49.11 -35.12 14.99
C GLY A 11 -48.90 -33.68 14.53
N ALA A 12 -48.82 -32.78 15.49
CA ALA A 12 -48.43 -31.38 15.24
C ALA A 12 -47.02 -31.34 14.66
N GLY A 13 -46.91 -31.15 13.35
CA GLY A 13 -45.68 -30.84 12.68
C GLY A 13 -45.25 -29.39 13.01
N GLY A 14 -44.42 -29.26 14.03
CA GLY A 14 -43.77 -28.00 14.34
C GLY A 14 -42.89 -27.55 13.15
N GLY A 15 -43.35 -26.52 12.45
CA GLY A 15 -42.60 -25.91 11.39
C GLY A 15 -41.30 -25.29 11.91
N ARG A 16 -40.23 -25.98 11.64
CA ARG A 16 -38.90 -25.39 11.79
C ARG A 16 -38.65 -24.47 10.59
N THR A 17 -39.07 -23.19 10.68
CA THR A 17 -38.67 -22.11 9.85
C THR A 17 -37.38 -21.49 10.42
N GLY A 18 -36.33 -22.25 10.49
CA GLY A 18 -34.98 -21.77 10.76
C GLY A 18 -34.17 -21.94 9.47
N GLY A 19 -33.78 -20.86 8.81
CA GLY A 19 -32.81 -20.91 7.71
C GLY A 19 -31.54 -21.66 8.17
N PRO A 20 -30.75 -22.25 7.28
CA PRO A 20 -29.59 -23.08 7.64
C PRO A 20 -28.53 -22.19 8.29
N GLY A 21 -28.64 -21.92 9.57
CA GLY A 21 -27.59 -21.35 10.39
C GLY A 21 -26.41 -22.31 10.39
N ARG A 22 -25.32 -21.92 9.74
CA ARG A 22 -24.08 -22.70 9.78
C ARG A 22 -23.71 -22.94 11.25
N ALA A 23 -23.42 -24.21 11.58
CA ALA A 23 -23.04 -24.58 12.95
C ALA A 23 -21.89 -23.70 13.47
N PRO A 24 -21.90 -23.36 14.77
CA PRO A 24 -20.85 -22.53 15.36
C PRO A 24 -19.47 -23.17 15.17
N LEU A 25 -18.49 -22.38 14.77
CA LEU A 25 -17.15 -22.83 14.46
C LEU A 25 -16.28 -22.86 15.73
N ARG A 26 -15.47 -23.91 15.87
CA ARG A 26 -14.42 -23.98 16.91
C ARG A 26 -13.19 -23.21 16.46
N THR A 27 -12.29 -22.87 17.39
CA THR A 27 -11.01 -22.16 17.07
C THR A 27 -10.21 -22.87 15.97
N ALA A 28 -10.19 -24.23 15.98
CA ALA A 28 -9.51 -25.03 14.97
C ALA A 28 -10.13 -24.87 13.55
N ASP A 29 -11.46 -24.76 13.48
CA ASP A 29 -12.16 -24.56 12.21
C ASP A 29 -11.88 -23.17 11.64
N VAL A 30 -11.97 -22.14 12.49
CA VAL A 30 -11.60 -20.76 12.11
C VAL A 30 -10.15 -20.69 11.66
N ALA A 31 -9.23 -21.34 12.37
CA ALA A 31 -7.82 -21.41 12.01
C ALA A 31 -7.62 -22.01 10.61
N ARG A 32 -8.24 -23.18 10.36
CA ARG A 32 -8.18 -23.86 9.07
C ARG A 32 -8.76 -23.01 7.93
N GLU A 33 -9.94 -22.41 8.14
CA GLU A 33 -10.64 -21.64 7.12
C GLU A 33 -10.00 -20.27 6.85
N SER A 34 -9.41 -19.64 7.86
CA SER A 34 -8.72 -18.36 7.71
C SER A 34 -7.24 -18.49 7.36
N GLY A 35 -6.64 -19.70 7.54
CA GLY A 35 -5.23 -19.98 7.34
C GLY A 35 -4.31 -19.35 8.39
N TYR A 36 -4.82 -19.04 9.59
CA TYR A 36 -4.06 -18.69 10.78
C TYR A 36 -3.88 -19.91 11.68
N SER A 37 -2.92 -19.88 12.60
CA SER A 37 -2.84 -20.88 13.65
C SER A 37 -3.93 -20.64 14.73
N PRO A 38 -4.35 -21.66 15.50
CA PRO A 38 -5.31 -21.46 16.59
C PRO A 38 -4.84 -20.43 17.63
N GLN A 39 -3.54 -20.29 17.85
CA GLN A 39 -2.98 -19.29 18.75
C GLN A 39 -3.13 -17.89 18.16
N GLN A 40 -2.78 -17.70 16.88
CA GLN A 40 -2.95 -16.43 16.19
C GLN A 40 -4.41 -15.95 16.16
N VAL A 41 -5.38 -16.87 15.99
CA VAL A 41 -6.81 -16.51 16.06
C VAL A 41 -7.15 -15.92 17.42
N ARG A 42 -6.70 -16.54 18.53
CA ARG A 42 -6.92 -16.03 19.88
C ARG A 42 -6.22 -14.68 20.12
N ASP A 43 -5.01 -14.51 19.60
CA ASP A 43 -4.26 -13.25 19.74
C ASP A 43 -4.92 -12.13 18.94
N LEU A 44 -5.39 -12.40 17.73
CA LEU A 44 -6.11 -11.43 16.89
C LEU A 44 -7.48 -11.06 17.49
N GLU A 45 -8.17 -12.00 18.15
CA GLU A 45 -9.36 -11.73 18.94
C GLU A 45 -9.03 -10.78 20.11
N ARG A 46 -8.00 -11.10 20.90
CA ARG A 46 -7.54 -10.26 22.02
C ARG A 46 -7.12 -8.84 21.60
N LEU A 47 -6.53 -8.74 20.41
CA LEU A 47 -6.14 -7.45 19.81
C LEU A 47 -7.30 -6.67 19.18
N GLY A 48 -8.53 -7.21 19.22
CA GLY A 48 -9.72 -6.57 18.66
C GLY A 48 -9.78 -6.56 17.13
N VAL A 49 -8.94 -7.35 16.45
CA VAL A 49 -8.98 -7.51 14.99
C VAL A 49 -10.30 -8.14 14.54
N ILE A 50 -10.75 -9.15 15.30
CA ILE A 50 -12.06 -9.78 15.10
C ILE A 50 -12.95 -9.52 16.31
N PRO A 51 -14.29 -9.61 16.19
CA PRO A 51 -15.19 -9.54 17.34
C PRO A 51 -14.83 -10.55 18.42
N PRO A 52 -15.19 -10.30 19.68
CA PRO A 52 -15.06 -11.31 20.71
C PRO A 52 -15.95 -12.53 20.38
N ALA A 53 -15.40 -13.73 20.52
CA ALA A 53 -16.16 -14.97 20.33
C ALA A 53 -17.16 -15.15 21.46
N ALA A 54 -18.35 -15.64 21.14
CA ALA A 54 -19.30 -16.10 22.13
C ALA A 54 -18.71 -17.29 22.89
N ARG A 55 -19.22 -17.57 24.09
CA ARG A 55 -18.87 -18.79 24.84
C ARG A 55 -20.06 -19.75 24.83
N ALA A 56 -19.81 -20.98 24.43
CA ALA A 56 -20.78 -22.05 24.52
C ALA A 56 -21.01 -22.46 26.00
N ALA A 57 -22.08 -23.19 26.29
CA ALA A 57 -22.42 -23.65 27.64
C ALA A 57 -21.26 -24.41 28.32
N ASN A 58 -20.41 -25.09 27.57
CA ASN A 58 -19.22 -25.79 28.04
C ASN A 58 -17.98 -24.90 28.23
N GLY A 59 -18.13 -23.56 28.12
CA GLY A 59 -17.06 -22.57 28.31
C GLY A 59 -16.12 -22.37 27.11
N TYR A 60 -16.23 -23.19 26.07
CA TYR A 60 -15.38 -23.03 24.87
C TYR A 60 -15.83 -21.89 23.99
N ARG A 61 -14.86 -21.29 23.26
CA ARG A 61 -15.12 -20.25 22.28
C ARG A 61 -15.94 -20.76 21.11
N SER A 62 -16.94 -19.99 20.74
CA SER A 62 -17.85 -20.24 19.63
C SER A 62 -17.77 -19.09 18.65
N TYR A 63 -17.32 -19.34 17.41
CA TYR A 63 -17.14 -18.35 16.38
C TYR A 63 -18.21 -18.47 15.31
N ALA A 64 -18.62 -17.32 14.76
CA ALA A 64 -19.49 -17.25 13.60
C ALA A 64 -18.66 -17.10 12.30
N PRO A 65 -19.24 -17.36 11.12
CA PRO A 65 -18.56 -17.17 9.84
C PRO A 65 -17.94 -15.79 9.63
N VAL A 66 -18.52 -14.72 10.20
CA VAL A 66 -17.99 -13.35 10.14
C VAL A 66 -16.58 -13.24 10.71
N HIS A 67 -16.19 -14.09 11.66
CA HIS A 67 -14.83 -14.10 12.20
C HIS A 67 -13.80 -14.59 11.17
N VAL A 68 -14.17 -15.58 10.36
CA VAL A 68 -13.33 -16.07 9.27
C VAL A 68 -13.17 -15.01 8.20
N LEU A 69 -14.27 -14.34 7.81
CA LEU A 69 -14.24 -13.23 6.85
C LEU A 69 -13.35 -12.08 7.35
N ALA A 70 -13.51 -11.67 8.61
CA ALA A 70 -12.70 -10.61 9.21
C ALA A 70 -11.20 -10.97 9.25
N LEU A 71 -10.84 -12.23 9.53
CA LEU A 71 -9.46 -12.70 9.52
C LEU A 71 -8.85 -12.70 8.11
N ARG A 72 -9.62 -13.13 7.10
CA ARG A 72 -9.17 -13.09 5.70
C ARG A 72 -9.00 -11.67 5.20
N ALA A 73 -9.98 -10.81 5.49
CA ALA A 73 -9.91 -9.38 5.19
C ALA A 73 -8.68 -8.72 5.85
N TYR A 74 -8.45 -9.00 7.14
CA TYR A 74 -7.26 -8.53 7.86
C TYR A 74 -5.96 -8.99 7.20
N ARG A 75 -5.87 -10.25 6.78
CA ARG A 75 -4.68 -10.78 6.10
C ARG A 75 -4.34 -9.98 4.84
N GLY A 76 -5.35 -9.70 4.01
CA GLY A 76 -5.16 -8.92 2.79
C GLY A 76 -4.77 -7.48 3.06
N LEU A 77 -5.42 -6.83 4.03
CA LEU A 77 -5.03 -5.49 4.49
C LEU A 77 -3.62 -5.47 5.06
N ALA A 78 -3.28 -6.43 5.93
CA ALA A 78 -1.95 -6.51 6.55
C ALA A 78 -0.84 -6.71 5.51
N ALA A 79 -1.11 -7.46 4.45
CA ALA A 79 -0.18 -7.59 3.32
C ALA A 79 -0.04 -6.30 2.51
N ALA A 80 -1.10 -5.48 2.42
CA ALA A 80 -1.11 -4.23 1.66
C ALA A 80 -0.50 -3.04 2.41
N VAL A 81 -0.83 -2.88 3.70
CA VAL A 81 -0.51 -1.68 4.49
C VAL A 81 0.27 -1.96 5.78
N GLY A 82 0.56 -3.21 6.06
CA GLY A 82 1.18 -3.65 7.31
C GLY A 82 0.16 -3.94 8.42
N PRO A 83 0.57 -4.69 9.47
CA PRO A 83 -0.35 -5.22 10.48
C PRO A 83 -0.97 -4.16 11.39
N VAL A 84 -0.26 -3.07 11.67
CA VAL A 84 -0.74 -2.02 12.58
C VAL A 84 -1.86 -1.22 11.91
N GLU A 85 -1.62 -0.73 10.71
CA GLU A 85 -2.61 0.04 9.95
C GLU A 85 -3.81 -0.84 9.54
N ALA A 86 -3.57 -2.10 9.13
CA ALA A 86 -4.63 -3.04 8.81
C ALA A 86 -5.62 -3.24 9.96
N ARG A 87 -5.13 -3.22 11.20
CA ARG A 87 -5.98 -3.37 12.39
C ARG A 87 -6.90 -2.17 12.58
N SER A 88 -6.38 -0.94 12.51
CA SER A 88 -7.21 0.27 12.61
C SER A 88 -8.21 0.36 11.48
N THR A 89 -7.76 0.15 10.24
CA THR A 89 -8.64 0.16 9.07
C THR A 89 -9.76 -0.88 9.21
N LEU A 90 -9.45 -2.11 9.59
CA LEU A 90 -10.50 -3.14 9.74
C LEU A 90 -11.49 -2.81 10.86
N ALA A 91 -11.04 -2.18 11.95
CA ALA A 91 -11.93 -1.70 12.99
C ALA A 91 -12.90 -0.63 12.47
N GLU A 92 -12.40 0.33 11.69
CA GLU A 92 -13.20 1.36 11.03
C GLU A 92 -14.22 0.75 10.05
N LEU A 93 -13.81 -0.24 9.24
CA LEU A 93 -14.70 -0.95 8.31
C LEU A 93 -15.85 -1.67 9.02
N ARG A 94 -15.64 -2.13 10.24
CA ARG A 94 -16.64 -2.88 11.03
C ARG A 94 -17.60 -1.99 11.79
N THR A 95 -17.25 -0.76 12.08
CA THR A 95 -18.04 0.17 12.92
C THR A 95 -18.59 1.36 12.15
N GLY A 96 -18.01 1.65 10.97
CA GLY A 96 -18.37 2.79 10.14
C GLY A 96 -19.53 2.51 9.18
N THR A 97 -19.90 3.54 8.44
CA THR A 97 -20.86 3.44 7.33
C THR A 97 -20.22 2.77 6.11
N VAL A 98 -21.03 2.23 5.21
CA VAL A 98 -20.55 1.65 3.94
C VAL A 98 -19.75 2.68 3.12
N GLU A 99 -20.19 3.94 3.13
CA GLU A 99 -19.51 5.04 2.45
C GLU A 99 -18.11 5.30 3.04
N ALA A 100 -18.00 5.41 4.37
CA ALA A 100 -16.73 5.60 5.05
C ALA A 100 -15.77 4.41 4.82
N ALA A 101 -16.30 3.20 4.84
CA ALA A 101 -15.54 1.98 4.55
C ALA A 101 -15.01 1.96 3.11
N ALA A 102 -15.84 2.31 2.13
CA ALA A 102 -15.43 2.41 0.73
C ALA A 102 -14.35 3.48 0.53
N ALA A 103 -14.50 4.64 1.19
CA ALA A 103 -13.51 5.70 1.17
C ALA A 103 -12.16 5.26 1.78
N ALA A 104 -12.16 4.55 2.90
CA ALA A 104 -10.94 4.03 3.54
C ALA A 104 -10.19 3.03 2.64
N ILE A 105 -10.90 2.09 2.01
CA ILE A 105 -10.31 1.15 1.05
C ILE A 105 -9.78 1.89 -0.18
N GLY A 106 -10.55 2.85 -0.70
CA GLY A 106 -10.15 3.71 -1.81
C GLY A 106 -8.86 4.49 -1.53
N ALA A 107 -8.72 5.02 -0.32
CA ALA A 107 -7.51 5.72 0.12
C ALA A 107 -6.26 4.82 0.08
N VAL A 108 -6.37 3.55 0.44
CA VAL A 108 -5.28 2.57 0.32
C VAL A 108 -4.88 2.38 -1.14
N HIS A 109 -5.84 2.21 -2.05
CA HIS A 109 -5.56 2.09 -3.49
C HIS A 109 -4.87 3.33 -4.05
N VAL A 110 -5.35 4.53 -3.71
CA VAL A 110 -4.75 5.80 -4.15
C VAL A 110 -3.32 5.93 -3.65
N ARG A 111 -3.03 5.55 -2.41
CA ARG A 111 -1.67 5.57 -1.87
C ARG A 111 -0.74 4.62 -2.62
N LEU A 112 -1.16 3.37 -2.86
CA LEU A 112 -0.37 2.41 -3.63
C LEU A 112 -0.13 2.87 -5.07
N ALA A 113 -1.12 3.51 -5.70
CA ALA A 113 -0.98 4.09 -7.03
C ALA A 113 0.04 5.24 -7.04
N ARG A 114 0.01 6.14 -6.06
CA ARG A 114 0.99 7.23 -5.92
C ARG A 114 2.41 6.69 -5.72
N GLU A 115 2.60 5.73 -4.82
CA GLU A 115 3.91 5.08 -4.60
C GLU A 115 4.46 4.45 -5.89
N ARG A 116 3.59 3.79 -6.67
CA ARG A 116 3.94 3.22 -7.98
C ARG A 116 4.37 4.30 -8.96
N ASP A 117 3.60 5.37 -9.08
CA ASP A 117 3.88 6.45 -10.03
C ASP A 117 5.17 7.20 -9.69
N GLU A 118 5.47 7.38 -8.41
CA GLU A 118 6.76 7.90 -7.94
C GLU A 118 7.93 6.99 -8.35
N ALA A 119 7.81 5.69 -8.12
CA ALA A 119 8.85 4.73 -8.49
C ALA A 119 9.05 4.67 -10.02
N LEU A 120 7.98 4.74 -10.82
CA LEU A 120 8.06 4.81 -12.28
C LEU A 120 8.68 6.12 -12.78
N ARG A 121 8.40 7.26 -12.14
CA ARG A 121 9.04 8.53 -12.47
C ARG A 121 10.54 8.48 -12.19
N ALA A 122 10.93 7.97 -11.02
CA ALA A 122 12.35 7.78 -10.68
C ALA A 122 13.06 6.84 -11.69
N GLN A 123 12.41 5.76 -12.12
CA GLN A 123 12.96 4.85 -13.12
C GLN A 123 13.14 5.52 -14.49
N ARG A 124 12.18 6.35 -14.91
CA ARG A 124 12.30 7.12 -16.17
C ARG A 124 13.43 8.14 -16.11
N ALA A 125 13.54 8.88 -15.02
CA ALA A 125 14.63 9.84 -14.81
C ALA A 125 16.01 9.16 -14.87
N LEU A 126 16.16 8.01 -14.22
CA LEU A 126 17.41 7.24 -14.26
C LEU A 126 17.77 6.78 -15.69
N ARG A 127 16.77 6.35 -16.48
CA ARG A 127 16.99 5.98 -17.87
C ARG A 127 17.44 7.17 -18.71
N ALA A 128 16.77 8.31 -18.59
CA ALA A 128 17.13 9.52 -19.32
C ALA A 128 18.58 9.93 -19.07
N VAL A 129 19.03 9.92 -17.80
CA VAL A 129 20.42 10.19 -17.43
C VAL A 129 21.42 9.24 -18.09
N GLN A 130 21.05 7.95 -18.18
CA GLN A 130 21.94 6.94 -18.79
C GLN A 130 22.00 7.06 -20.32
N GLU A 131 20.89 7.42 -20.97
CA GLU A 131 20.84 7.67 -22.42
C GLU A 131 21.67 8.89 -22.80
N GLU A 132 21.57 9.97 -22.02
CA GLU A 132 22.41 11.16 -22.21
C GLU A 132 23.91 10.89 -21.98
N GLY A 133 24.26 10.01 -21.02
CA GLY A 133 25.66 9.62 -20.78
C GLY A 133 26.25 8.71 -21.86
N LYS A 134 25.42 8.17 -22.78
CA LYS A 134 25.83 7.35 -23.92
C LYS A 134 25.88 8.11 -25.24
N ALA A 135 25.34 9.34 -25.30
CA ALA A 135 25.35 10.12 -26.53
C ALA A 135 26.81 10.44 -26.94
N PRO A 136 27.29 9.99 -28.12
CA PRO A 136 28.61 10.32 -28.60
C PRO A 136 28.59 11.76 -29.08
N GLY A 137 29.42 12.63 -28.48
CA GLY A 137 29.68 13.92 -29.10
C GLY A 137 29.40 15.13 -28.22
N SER A 138 30.37 15.47 -27.40
CA SER A 138 30.82 16.85 -27.27
C SER A 138 32.35 16.85 -27.09
N GLY A 139 33.02 16.22 -28.04
CA GLY A 139 34.46 16.36 -28.23
C GLY A 139 34.66 17.41 -29.30
N GLY A 140 35.08 18.62 -28.93
CA GLY A 140 35.47 19.64 -29.88
C GLY A 140 36.07 20.87 -29.17
N GLY A 141 37.40 20.95 -29.10
CA GLY A 141 38.10 22.23 -28.90
C GLY A 141 39.14 22.25 -27.75
N GLY A 142 40.36 22.28 -28.11
CA GLY A 142 41.63 22.42 -27.43
C GLY A 142 41.72 23.26 -26.15
N GLY A 143 41.72 22.64 -25.03
CA GLY A 143 42.12 23.14 -23.72
C GLY A 143 42.63 21.96 -22.90
N THR A 144 43.25 22.16 -21.74
CA THR A 144 43.64 21.05 -20.85
C THR A 144 42.42 20.16 -20.55
N GLU A 145 42.62 18.85 -20.47
CA GLU A 145 41.50 17.85 -20.41
C GLU A 145 40.45 18.17 -19.32
N GLU A 146 40.85 18.73 -18.20
CA GLU A 146 39.94 19.14 -17.11
C GLU A 146 39.11 20.40 -17.38
N GLU A 147 39.62 21.35 -18.21
CA GLU A 147 38.86 22.57 -18.61
C GLU A 147 37.84 22.30 -19.71
N LYS A 148 38.06 21.29 -20.57
CA LYS A 148 37.17 20.93 -21.68
C LYS A 148 35.84 20.33 -21.25
N ASP A 149 35.79 19.70 -20.09
CA ASP A 149 34.61 18.97 -19.61
C ASP A 149 33.80 19.75 -18.56
N SER A 150 33.99 21.05 -18.44
CA SER A 150 33.27 21.92 -17.51
C SER A 150 32.45 23.00 -18.21
N MET A 151 31.26 23.30 -17.66
CA MET A 151 30.36 24.36 -18.16
C MET A 151 30.28 25.54 -17.19
N THR A 152 30.05 26.72 -17.72
CA THR A 152 29.63 27.91 -16.97
C THR A 152 28.15 27.77 -16.57
N ILE A 153 27.68 28.59 -15.62
CA ILE A 153 26.25 28.59 -15.23
C ILE A 153 25.31 28.91 -16.40
N THR A 154 25.76 29.77 -17.33
CA THR A 154 24.96 30.20 -18.49
C THR A 154 24.86 29.08 -19.53
N GLU A 155 25.96 28.40 -19.81
CA GLU A 155 26.00 27.25 -20.72
C GLU A 155 25.15 26.09 -20.18
N LEU A 156 25.31 25.75 -18.90
CA LEU A 156 24.54 24.69 -18.29
C LEU A 156 23.06 25.04 -18.23
N ALA A 157 22.69 26.26 -17.88
CA ALA A 157 21.30 26.73 -17.87
C ALA A 157 20.65 26.63 -19.26
N SER A 158 21.39 27.06 -20.31
CA SER A 158 20.94 26.93 -21.69
C SER A 158 20.77 25.48 -22.11
N ALA A 159 21.75 24.63 -21.81
CA ALA A 159 21.71 23.20 -22.14
C ALA A 159 20.54 22.44 -21.45
N LEU A 160 20.14 22.89 -20.27
CA LEU A 160 19.02 22.27 -19.50
C LEU A 160 17.67 22.96 -19.77
N GLY A 161 17.62 24.03 -20.54
CA GLY A 161 16.39 24.79 -20.77
C GLY A 161 15.84 25.48 -19.51
N VAL A 162 16.71 25.82 -18.55
CA VAL A 162 16.31 26.44 -17.27
C VAL A 162 16.97 27.82 -17.12
N ARG A 163 16.49 28.66 -16.19
CA ARG A 163 17.10 29.93 -15.87
C ARG A 163 18.33 29.75 -14.98
N SER A 164 19.36 30.60 -15.13
CA SER A 164 20.52 30.58 -14.23
C SER A 164 20.17 30.79 -12.77
N SER A 165 19.07 31.50 -12.47
CA SER A 165 18.51 31.63 -11.11
C SER A 165 18.03 30.31 -10.55
N THR A 166 17.48 29.42 -11.39
CA THR A 166 17.05 28.07 -11.02
C THR A 166 18.24 27.20 -10.62
N LEU A 167 19.34 27.26 -11.36
CA LEU A 167 20.57 26.56 -11.01
C LEU A 167 21.15 27.05 -9.67
N ARG A 168 21.17 28.38 -9.43
CA ARG A 168 21.60 28.95 -8.14
C ARG A 168 20.73 28.45 -6.97
N PHE A 169 19.43 28.35 -7.20
CA PHE A 169 18.51 27.77 -6.21
C PHE A 169 18.85 26.30 -5.93
N TRP A 170 19.12 25.47 -6.95
CA TRP A 170 19.54 24.08 -6.77
C TRP A 170 20.89 23.96 -6.04
N GLU A 171 21.83 24.91 -6.26
CA GLU A 171 23.06 24.99 -5.48
C GLU A 171 22.77 25.27 -3.98
N GLN A 172 21.88 26.24 -3.71
CA GLN A 172 21.49 26.59 -2.34
C GLN A 172 20.82 25.42 -1.62
N GLU A 173 20.03 24.64 -2.35
CA GLU A 173 19.38 23.42 -1.85
C GLU A 173 20.35 22.21 -1.74
N GLY A 174 21.61 22.38 -2.14
CA GLY A 174 22.62 21.32 -2.09
C GLY A 174 22.42 20.20 -3.12
N LEU A 175 21.59 20.41 -4.13
CA LEU A 175 21.28 19.43 -5.17
C LEU A 175 22.35 19.38 -6.27
N VAL A 176 23.09 20.47 -6.46
CA VAL A 176 24.17 20.63 -7.44
C VAL A 176 25.31 21.37 -6.77
N ALA A 177 26.53 20.87 -6.89
CA ALA A 177 27.72 21.47 -6.29
C ALA A 177 28.70 21.90 -7.39
N PRO A 178 28.80 23.23 -7.75
CA PRO A 178 29.81 23.71 -8.67
C PRO A 178 31.18 23.78 -8.00
N GLU A 179 32.23 23.59 -8.79
CA GLU A 179 33.59 23.91 -8.40
C GLU A 179 33.81 25.42 -8.46
N ARG A 180 34.54 25.97 -7.49
CA ARG A 180 34.93 27.38 -7.48
C ARG A 180 36.35 27.49 -7.96
N VAL A 181 36.58 28.05 -9.14
CA VAL A 181 37.90 28.35 -9.63
C VAL A 181 38.43 29.59 -8.90
N THR A 182 39.55 29.43 -8.23
CA THR A 182 40.09 30.32 -7.19
C THR A 182 40.46 31.72 -7.63
N SER A 183 40.73 32.00 -8.92
CA SER A 183 41.23 33.32 -9.42
C SER A 183 40.12 34.33 -9.73
N LEU A 184 38.91 33.91 -10.09
CA LEU A 184 37.84 34.79 -10.54
C LEU A 184 36.49 34.58 -9.85
N ARG A 185 36.38 33.74 -8.83
CA ARG A 185 35.08 33.31 -8.21
C ARG A 185 34.05 32.82 -9.23
N ALA A 186 34.46 32.46 -10.43
CA ALA A 186 33.57 31.95 -11.47
C ALA A 186 33.15 30.54 -11.11
N ARG A 187 31.83 30.25 -11.20
CA ARG A 187 31.29 28.92 -11.04
C ARG A 187 31.57 28.07 -12.26
N ARG A 188 32.23 26.95 -12.07
CA ARG A 188 32.43 25.91 -13.08
C ARG A 188 31.68 24.62 -12.64
N TYR A 189 30.99 24.03 -13.57
CA TYR A 189 30.28 22.77 -13.36
C TYR A 189 31.03 21.68 -14.10
N GLY A 190 31.77 20.88 -13.38
CA GLY A 190 32.45 19.68 -13.92
C GLY A 190 31.43 18.58 -14.23
N LEU A 191 31.87 17.50 -14.87
CA LEU A 191 31.01 16.36 -15.25
C LEU A 191 30.08 15.85 -14.13
N PRO A 192 30.52 15.70 -12.87
CA PRO A 192 29.62 15.26 -11.80
C PRO A 192 28.49 16.26 -11.53
N ALA A 193 28.79 17.56 -11.53
CA ALA A 193 27.81 18.63 -11.32
C ALA A 193 26.83 18.74 -12.51
N ILE A 194 27.31 18.57 -13.73
CA ILE A 194 26.48 18.54 -14.95
C ILE A 194 25.50 17.36 -14.88
N ARG A 195 25.98 16.16 -14.52
CA ARG A 195 25.13 14.97 -14.34
C ARG A 195 24.07 15.19 -13.26
N ALA A 196 24.48 15.72 -12.10
CA ALA A 196 23.55 16.05 -11.03
C ALA A 196 22.46 17.04 -11.49
N ALA A 197 22.87 18.13 -12.17
CA ALA A 197 21.95 19.14 -12.68
C ALA A 197 20.95 18.58 -13.71
N ARG A 198 21.37 17.66 -14.57
CA ARG A 198 20.49 16.97 -15.54
C ARG A 198 19.45 16.11 -14.84
N ILE A 199 19.86 15.35 -13.80
CA ILE A 199 18.94 14.55 -12.99
C ILE A 199 17.91 15.45 -12.31
N VAL A 200 18.37 16.53 -11.68
CA VAL A 200 17.49 17.49 -11.01
C VAL A 200 16.52 18.12 -12.01
N ALA A 201 16.98 18.52 -13.20
CA ALA A 201 16.13 19.07 -14.25
C ALA A 201 15.06 18.09 -14.71
N ALA A 202 15.43 16.84 -14.96
CA ALA A 202 14.49 15.77 -15.37
C ALA A 202 13.43 15.48 -14.29
N LEU A 203 13.82 15.41 -13.02
CA LEU A 203 12.90 15.21 -11.91
C LEU A 203 11.96 16.41 -11.74
N ARG A 204 12.48 17.64 -11.81
CA ARG A 204 11.68 18.86 -11.72
C ARG A 204 10.71 19.01 -12.90
N GLY A 205 11.15 18.68 -14.11
CA GLY A 205 10.30 18.61 -15.30
C GLY A 205 9.19 17.56 -15.17
N GLY A 206 9.43 16.49 -14.42
CA GLY A 206 8.44 15.47 -14.05
C GLY A 206 7.49 15.88 -12.92
N GLY A 207 7.60 17.10 -12.37
CA GLY A 207 6.70 17.63 -11.34
C GLY A 207 7.09 17.30 -9.89
N HIS A 208 8.29 16.73 -9.66
CA HIS A 208 8.75 16.39 -8.30
C HIS A 208 9.12 17.66 -7.50
N GLY A 209 8.73 17.70 -6.22
CA GLY A 209 9.14 18.74 -5.27
C GLY A 209 10.63 18.64 -4.88
N ILE A 210 11.20 19.71 -4.32
CA ILE A 210 12.61 19.73 -3.88
C ILE A 210 12.92 18.62 -2.85
N PRO A 211 12.07 18.34 -1.84
CA PRO A 211 12.33 17.26 -0.88
C PRO A 211 12.42 15.87 -1.56
N GLU A 212 11.56 15.62 -2.55
CA GLU A 212 11.57 14.37 -3.31
C GLU A 212 12.82 14.24 -4.18
N VAL A 213 13.21 15.34 -4.86
CA VAL A 213 14.45 15.40 -5.64
C VAL A 213 15.67 15.12 -4.75
N ARG A 214 15.72 15.72 -3.55
CA ARG A 214 16.80 15.49 -2.58
C ARG A 214 16.87 14.03 -2.17
N ALA A 215 15.74 13.40 -1.83
CA ALA A 215 15.70 11.99 -1.47
C ALA A 215 16.22 11.06 -2.58
N VAL A 216 15.90 11.37 -3.85
CA VAL A 216 16.44 10.65 -5.01
C VAL A 216 17.93 10.88 -5.17
N MET A 217 18.41 12.12 -5.07
CA MET A 217 19.84 12.45 -5.19
C MET A 217 20.67 11.78 -4.10
N ASP A 218 20.19 11.80 -2.84
CA ASP A 218 20.81 11.12 -1.71
C ASP A 218 20.89 9.60 -1.92
N SER A 219 19.85 9.03 -2.50
CA SER A 219 19.83 7.60 -2.83
C SER A 219 20.84 7.25 -3.92
N LEU A 220 20.96 8.09 -4.96
CA LEU A 220 21.91 7.89 -6.04
C LEU A 220 23.37 8.03 -5.56
N THR A 221 23.62 8.92 -4.59
CA THR A 221 24.96 9.13 -4.02
C THR A 221 25.39 7.98 -3.11
N ARG A 222 24.42 7.35 -2.39
CA ARG A 222 24.69 6.23 -1.46
C ARG A 222 24.79 4.87 -2.16
N LEU A 223 24.28 4.74 -3.38
CA LEU A 223 24.24 3.48 -4.12
C LEU A 223 25.46 3.35 -5.05
N GLU A 224 26.08 2.17 -5.03
CA GLU A 224 27.29 1.85 -5.81
C GLU A 224 27.02 1.73 -7.32
N GLY A 225 26.20 2.63 -7.90
CA GLY A 225 26.02 2.76 -9.34
C GLY A 225 24.59 2.63 -9.84
N PRO A 226 24.36 2.95 -11.12
CA PRO A 226 23.03 3.05 -11.73
C PRO A 226 22.31 1.70 -11.85
N GLU A 227 23.02 0.59 -11.90
CA GLU A 227 22.43 -0.74 -11.98
C GLU A 227 21.81 -1.18 -10.64
N GLU A 228 22.46 -0.85 -9.51
CA GLU A 228 21.90 -1.15 -8.19
C GLU A 228 20.64 -0.32 -7.93
N THR A 229 20.65 0.95 -8.31
CA THR A 229 19.45 1.81 -8.26
C THR A 229 18.31 1.24 -9.08
N ARG A 230 18.59 0.71 -10.29
CA ARG A 230 17.57 0.04 -11.10
C ARG A 230 16.99 -1.19 -10.44
N ARG A 231 17.84 -2.02 -9.83
CA ARG A 231 17.40 -3.23 -9.11
C ARG A 231 16.50 -2.85 -7.94
N LEU A 232 16.88 -1.82 -7.18
CA LEU A 232 16.09 -1.33 -6.06
C LEU A 232 14.71 -0.83 -6.50
N LEU A 233 14.65 0.00 -7.55
CA LEU A 233 13.40 0.51 -8.10
C LEU A 233 12.51 -0.60 -8.63
N ARG A 234 13.07 -1.62 -9.29
CA ARG A 234 12.32 -2.81 -9.73
C ARG A 234 11.73 -3.56 -8.54
N ARG A 235 12.54 -3.88 -7.52
CA ARG A 235 12.06 -4.54 -6.29
C ARG A 235 10.95 -3.74 -5.61
N ARG A 236 11.07 -2.41 -5.57
CA ARG A 236 10.02 -1.52 -5.03
C ARG A 236 8.73 -1.64 -5.83
N LEU A 237 8.79 -1.60 -7.16
CA LEU A 237 7.62 -1.76 -8.03
C LEU A 237 6.97 -3.14 -7.88
N ASP A 238 7.75 -4.21 -7.82
CA ASP A 238 7.27 -5.57 -7.58
C ASP A 238 6.58 -5.68 -6.21
N GLY A 239 7.15 -5.07 -5.17
CA GLY A 239 6.56 -5.00 -3.83
C GLY A 239 5.22 -4.24 -3.83
N ILE A 240 5.12 -3.11 -4.54
CA ILE A 240 3.87 -2.35 -4.67
C ILE A 240 2.82 -3.17 -5.43
N ALA A 241 3.21 -3.83 -6.52
CA ALA A 241 2.33 -4.71 -7.29
C ALA A 241 1.81 -5.87 -6.42
N GLY A 242 2.69 -6.52 -5.65
CA GLY A 242 2.30 -7.57 -4.70
C GLY A 242 1.29 -7.10 -3.66
N ARG A 243 1.49 -5.91 -3.07
CA ARG A 243 0.55 -5.29 -2.12
C ARG A 243 -0.81 -4.98 -2.77
N THR A 244 -0.81 -4.46 -3.98
CA THR A 244 -2.04 -4.18 -4.73
C THR A 244 -2.82 -5.46 -5.01
N VAL A 245 -2.15 -6.53 -5.45
CA VAL A 245 -2.76 -7.83 -5.70
C VAL A 245 -3.32 -8.44 -4.41
N ALA A 246 -2.61 -8.30 -3.27
CA ALA A 246 -3.10 -8.77 -1.97
C ALA A 246 -4.41 -8.06 -1.58
N LEU A 247 -4.49 -6.74 -1.76
CA LEU A 247 -5.69 -5.96 -1.50
C LEU A 247 -6.85 -6.36 -2.42
N LEU A 248 -6.60 -6.55 -3.71
CA LEU A 248 -7.61 -7.01 -4.66
C LEU A 248 -8.16 -8.40 -4.30
N ARG A 249 -7.29 -9.32 -3.90
CA ARG A 249 -7.71 -10.66 -3.46
C ARG A 249 -8.56 -10.63 -2.20
N ALA A 250 -8.33 -9.67 -1.31
CA ALA A 250 -9.13 -9.48 -0.10
C ALA A 250 -10.46 -8.76 -0.36
N GLY A 251 -10.70 -8.27 -1.57
CA GLY A 251 -11.84 -7.40 -1.89
C GLY A 251 -13.20 -7.99 -1.55
N SER A 252 -13.44 -9.28 -1.84
CA SER A 252 -14.69 -9.95 -1.50
C SER A 252 -14.89 -10.10 0.01
N ASP A 253 -13.84 -10.46 0.75
CA ASP A 253 -13.92 -10.58 2.21
C ASP A 253 -14.09 -9.20 2.88
N LEU A 254 -13.43 -8.16 2.36
CA LEU A 254 -13.61 -6.77 2.81
C LEU A 254 -15.05 -6.29 2.55
N ALA A 255 -15.59 -6.53 1.37
CA ALA A 255 -16.98 -6.19 1.04
C ALA A 255 -17.96 -6.91 1.98
N ALA A 256 -17.74 -8.20 2.24
CA ALA A 256 -18.57 -8.96 3.16
C ALA A 256 -18.51 -8.44 4.60
N VAL A 257 -17.34 -7.99 5.09
CA VAL A 257 -17.21 -7.36 6.41
C VAL A 257 -18.00 -6.06 6.47
N VAL A 258 -17.89 -5.21 5.46
CA VAL A 258 -18.60 -3.92 5.38
C VAL A 258 -20.13 -4.12 5.35
N THR A 259 -20.62 -5.03 4.52
CA THR A 259 -22.07 -5.30 4.42
C THR A 259 -22.64 -5.98 5.67
N SER A 260 -21.85 -6.81 6.35
CA SER A 260 -22.24 -7.43 7.63
C SER A 260 -22.35 -6.40 8.76
N ALA A 261 -21.57 -5.33 8.71
CA ALA A 261 -21.59 -4.25 9.69
C ALA A 261 -22.84 -3.35 9.52
N GLY A 262 -23.28 -3.15 8.28
CA GLY A 262 -24.46 -2.31 7.93
C GLY A 262 -25.80 -2.99 8.10
N ALA A 263 -25.87 -4.30 8.46
CA ALA A 263 -27.13 -4.96 8.74
C ALA A 263 -27.76 -4.41 10.03
N PRO A 264 -29.05 -4.02 10.04
CA PRO A 264 -29.70 -3.47 11.21
C PRO A 264 -29.61 -4.44 12.39
N ALA A 265 -29.50 -3.86 13.60
CA ALA A 265 -29.30 -4.61 14.85
C ALA A 265 -30.43 -5.61 15.15
N ASP A 266 -31.60 -5.41 14.57
CA ASP A 266 -32.79 -6.26 14.76
C ASP A 266 -32.64 -7.71 14.28
N LEU A 267 -31.65 -7.99 13.42
CA LEU A 267 -31.32 -9.36 12.99
C LEU A 267 -30.18 -10.00 13.81
N ARG A 268 -29.59 -9.25 14.75
CA ARG A 268 -28.47 -9.75 15.59
C ARG A 268 -28.96 -10.38 16.90
N ASP A 269 -30.18 -10.10 17.34
CA ASP A 269 -30.65 -10.40 18.71
C ASP A 269 -31.98 -11.19 18.75
N GLN A 270 -32.28 -11.98 17.72
CA GLN A 270 -33.29 -13.03 17.86
C GLN A 270 -32.68 -14.27 18.51
N ALA A 271 -32.30 -14.12 19.79
CA ALA A 271 -32.31 -15.22 20.71
C ALA A 271 -33.79 -15.59 20.98
N PRO A 272 -34.18 -16.87 21.02
CA PRO A 272 -35.53 -17.25 21.36
C PRO A 272 -35.76 -16.87 22.83
N GLY A 273 -36.50 -15.77 23.00
CA GLY A 273 -37.03 -15.40 24.31
C GLY A 273 -38.02 -16.44 24.77
N ASP A 274 -37.87 -16.88 26.00
CA ASP A 274 -38.89 -17.63 26.79
C ASP A 274 -40.25 -16.95 26.64
N VAL A 275 -41.22 -17.73 26.21
CA VAL A 275 -42.64 -17.39 26.32
C VAL A 275 -43.16 -18.13 27.55
N PRO A 276 -43.89 -17.44 28.45
CA PRO A 276 -44.42 -17.98 29.71
C PRO A 276 -45.47 -19.11 29.53
#